data_ddd8c4a0be8ea3ce844473b4edb15f02
#
_entry.id   ddd8c4a0be8ea3ce844473b4edb15f02
#
_cell.length_a   1.000
_cell.length_b   1.000
_cell.length_c   1.000
_cell.angle_alpha   90.00
_cell.angle_beta   90.00
_cell.angle_gamma   90.00
#
_symmetry.space_group_name_H-M   'P 1'
#
loop_
_entity.id
_entity.type
_entity.pdbx_description
1 polymer ?
#
loop_
_entity_poly.entity_id
_entity_poly.type
_entity_poly.pdbx_seq_one_letter_code
_entity_poly.pdbx_strand_id
1 'polypeptide(L)'
;MTEKKPRRVFDAAFKLEVVKMVRDQGLSVGQVSKDLNLVDSAVRRWLTQFDEELAGRCGIGKPLTAEQQRIRQLEAENRQLKSDNELLKKASAFFARAMR
;
A
#
# COMPACT_ATOMS: atom_id res chain seq x y z
N MET A 1 -2.83 -23.36 -29.20
CA MET A 1 -2.83 -23.26 -27.71
C MET A 1 -2.17 -21.97 -27.28
N THR A 2 -2.94 -21.12 -26.71
CA THR A 2 -2.43 -19.87 -26.18
C THR A 2 -1.97 -20.10 -24.76
N GLU A 3 -0.66 -20.12 -24.56
CA GLU A 3 -0.11 -20.09 -23.22
C GLU A 3 -0.48 -18.76 -22.58
N LYS A 4 -1.24 -18.82 -21.49
CA LYS A 4 -1.49 -17.62 -20.71
C LYS A 4 -0.18 -17.16 -20.11
N LYS A 5 0.30 -15.98 -20.52
CA LYS A 5 1.45 -15.36 -19.87
C LYS A 5 1.11 -15.15 -18.40
N PRO A 6 1.98 -15.57 -17.47
CA PRO A 6 1.73 -15.30 -16.06
C PRO A 6 1.57 -13.80 -15.83
N ARG A 7 0.61 -13.42 -14.99
CA ARG A 7 0.43 -12.03 -14.60
C ARG A 7 1.72 -11.54 -13.95
N ARG A 8 2.28 -10.48 -14.52
CA ARG A 8 3.43 -9.82 -13.92
C ARG A 8 2.98 -9.13 -12.64
N VAL A 9 3.65 -9.47 -11.54
CA VAL A 9 3.42 -8.83 -10.25
C VAL A 9 4.55 -7.84 -10.02
N PHE A 10 4.17 -6.58 -9.74
CA PHE A 10 5.13 -5.51 -9.49
C PHE A 10 5.08 -5.11 -8.04
N ASP A 11 6.23 -4.96 -7.40
CA ASP A 11 6.29 -4.50 -6.02
C ASP A 11 6.14 -2.96 -5.94
N ALA A 12 5.94 -2.45 -4.73
CA ALA A 12 5.74 -1.02 -4.50
C ALA A 12 6.97 -0.19 -4.92
N ALA A 13 8.17 -0.72 -4.71
CA ALA A 13 9.40 -0.03 -5.07
C ALA A 13 9.50 0.18 -6.59
N PHE A 14 9.18 -0.84 -7.37
CA PHE A 14 9.18 -0.75 -8.83
C PHE A 14 8.13 0.25 -9.33
N LYS A 15 6.91 0.19 -8.79
CA LYS A 15 5.84 1.12 -9.16
C LYS A 15 6.24 2.56 -8.85
N LEU A 16 6.87 2.79 -7.72
CA LEU A 16 7.34 4.11 -7.32
C LEU A 16 8.42 4.63 -8.26
N GLU A 17 9.35 3.79 -8.69
CA GLU A 17 10.38 4.17 -9.67
C GLU A 17 9.76 4.57 -11.00
N VAL A 18 8.76 3.83 -11.48
CA VAL A 18 8.05 4.15 -12.72
C VAL A 18 7.35 5.51 -12.60
N VAL A 19 6.69 5.75 -11.47
CA VAL A 19 6.02 7.03 -11.21
C VAL A 19 7.04 8.17 -11.21
N LYS A 20 8.19 7.99 -10.60
CA LYS A 20 9.26 9.00 -10.57
C LYS A 20 9.80 9.29 -11.96
N MET A 21 9.93 8.30 -12.82
CA MET A 21 10.34 8.51 -14.21
C MET A 21 9.41 9.47 -14.94
N VAL A 22 8.11 9.34 -14.72
CA VAL A 22 7.12 10.22 -15.34
C VAL A 22 7.11 11.60 -14.69
N ARG A 23 7.10 11.67 -13.37
CA ARG A 23 6.96 12.93 -12.62
C ARG A 23 8.24 13.75 -12.56
N ASP A 24 9.36 13.11 -12.27
CA ASP A 24 10.64 13.80 -12.03
C ASP A 24 11.43 13.98 -13.32
N GLN A 25 11.44 12.97 -14.19
CA GLN A 25 12.21 13.00 -15.42
C GLN A 25 11.41 13.56 -16.61
N GLY A 26 10.11 13.79 -16.43
CA GLY A 26 9.26 14.35 -17.47
C GLY A 26 8.97 13.42 -18.64
N LEU A 27 9.16 12.11 -18.46
CA LEU A 27 8.85 11.12 -19.48
C LEU A 27 7.34 10.94 -19.62
N SER A 28 6.87 10.68 -20.84
CA SER A 28 5.46 10.41 -21.05
C SER A 28 5.08 9.00 -20.61
N VAL A 29 3.82 8.80 -20.27
CA VAL A 29 3.28 7.48 -19.90
C VAL A 29 3.54 6.47 -21.03
N GLY A 30 3.27 6.88 -22.27
CA GLY A 30 3.51 6.02 -23.44
C GLY A 30 4.97 5.61 -23.59
N GLN A 31 5.90 6.54 -23.38
CA GLN A 31 7.32 6.28 -23.47
C GLN A 31 7.79 5.27 -22.43
N VAL A 32 7.40 5.48 -21.17
CA VAL A 32 7.77 4.60 -20.06
C VAL A 32 7.15 3.21 -20.24
N SER A 33 5.89 3.17 -20.65
CA SER A 33 5.18 1.91 -20.90
C SER A 33 5.87 1.09 -21.99
N LYS A 34 6.28 1.75 -23.06
CA LYS A 34 6.97 1.10 -24.18
C LYS A 34 8.35 0.60 -23.75
N ASP A 35 9.12 1.44 -23.06
CA ASP A 35 10.49 1.11 -22.66
C ASP A 35 10.55 -0.05 -21.66
N LEU A 36 9.59 -0.11 -20.75
CA LEU A 36 9.54 -1.14 -19.71
C LEU A 36 8.57 -2.28 -20.04
N ASN A 37 7.98 -2.24 -21.22
CA ASN A 37 6.97 -3.24 -21.63
C ASN A 37 5.83 -3.34 -20.64
N LEU A 38 5.25 -2.20 -20.28
CA LEU A 38 4.14 -2.08 -19.37
C LEU A 38 2.86 -1.67 -20.11
N VAL A 39 1.72 -1.89 -19.49
CA VAL A 39 0.43 -1.43 -20.00
C VAL A 39 0.20 0.01 -19.56
N ASP A 40 -0.21 0.89 -20.47
CA ASP A 40 -0.44 2.32 -20.19
C ASP A 40 -1.41 2.52 -19.02
N SER A 41 -2.48 1.73 -18.98
CA SER A 41 -3.49 1.82 -17.92
C SER A 41 -2.89 1.52 -16.54
N ALA A 42 -1.96 0.59 -16.46
CA ALA A 42 -1.27 0.27 -15.20
C ALA A 42 -0.43 1.44 -14.72
N VAL A 43 0.35 2.05 -15.61
CA VAL A 43 1.18 3.21 -15.27
C VAL A 43 0.31 4.39 -14.82
N ARG A 44 -0.78 4.66 -15.52
CA ARG A 44 -1.71 5.74 -15.14
C ARG A 44 -2.33 5.50 -13.78
N ARG A 45 -2.68 4.25 -13.47
CA ARG A 45 -3.23 3.88 -12.16
C ARG A 45 -2.21 4.12 -11.05
N TRP A 46 -0.95 3.78 -11.26
CA TRP A 46 0.12 4.02 -10.30
C TRP A 46 0.35 5.52 -10.08
N LEU A 47 0.28 6.31 -11.15
CA LEU A 47 0.39 7.78 -11.06
C LEU A 47 -0.75 8.36 -10.22
N THR A 48 -1.98 7.92 -10.45
CA THR A 48 -3.14 8.36 -9.69
C THR A 48 -2.99 7.99 -8.22
N GLN A 49 -2.56 6.76 -7.94
CA GLN A 49 -2.33 6.30 -6.58
C GLN A 49 -1.27 7.14 -5.87
N PHE A 50 -0.16 7.42 -6.55
CA PHE A 50 0.91 8.25 -6.00
C PHE A 50 0.42 9.66 -5.66
N ASP A 51 -0.33 10.28 -6.58
CA ASP A 51 -0.87 11.62 -6.36
C ASP A 51 -1.83 11.65 -5.17
N GLU A 52 -2.68 10.64 -5.03
CA GLU A 52 -3.60 10.54 -3.90
C GLU A 52 -2.86 10.35 -2.58
N GLU A 53 -1.82 9.53 -2.56
CA GLU A 53 -1.00 9.32 -1.36
C GLU A 53 -0.27 10.59 -0.95
N LEU A 54 0.24 11.38 -1.91
CA LEU A 54 0.86 12.68 -1.64
C LEU A 54 -0.16 13.66 -1.05
N ALA A 55 -1.42 13.56 -1.43
CA ALA A 55 -2.50 14.38 -0.89
C ALA A 55 -2.99 13.88 0.48
N GLY A 56 -2.42 12.81 1.00
CA GLY A 56 -2.81 12.23 2.28
C GLY A 56 -4.02 11.31 2.22
N ARG A 57 -4.47 10.95 1.02
CA ARG A 57 -5.61 10.03 0.84
C ARG A 57 -5.13 8.59 0.78
N CYS A 58 -5.99 7.67 1.20
CA CYS A 58 -5.72 6.25 1.02
C CYS A 58 -5.96 5.87 -0.44
N GLY A 59 -4.89 5.49 -1.14
CA GLY A 59 -5.01 4.95 -2.49
C GLY A 59 -5.56 3.53 -2.49
N ILE A 60 -5.84 3.01 -3.67
CA ILE A 60 -6.31 1.64 -3.87
C ILE A 60 -5.10 0.71 -3.87
N GLY A 61 -5.15 -0.36 -3.06
CA GLY A 61 -4.09 -1.36 -3.00
C GLY A 61 -2.99 -1.03 -2.00
N LYS A 62 -1.84 -1.65 -2.16
CA LYS A 62 -0.70 -1.42 -1.26
C LYS A 62 -0.11 -0.03 -1.46
N PRO A 63 0.22 0.70 -0.38
CA PRO A 63 0.80 2.04 -0.50
C PRO A 63 2.12 2.02 -1.27
N LEU A 64 2.32 3.03 -2.11
CA LEU A 64 3.56 3.21 -2.87
C LEU A 64 4.58 4.03 -2.07
N THR A 65 4.12 5.05 -1.35
CA THR A 65 5.02 5.93 -0.60
C THR A 65 5.37 5.32 0.75
N ALA A 66 6.61 5.59 1.21
CA ALA A 66 7.05 5.12 2.52
C ALA A 66 6.19 5.70 3.64
N GLU A 67 5.74 6.94 3.49
CA GLU A 67 4.89 7.61 4.47
C GLU A 67 3.55 6.88 4.64
N GLN A 68 2.90 6.53 3.54
CA GLN A 68 1.62 5.82 3.59
C GLN A 68 1.80 4.38 4.07
N GLN A 69 2.90 3.74 3.72
CA GLN A 69 3.24 2.43 4.26
C GLN A 69 3.41 2.48 5.78
N ARG A 70 4.08 3.52 6.28
CA ARG A 70 4.26 3.72 7.72
C ARG A 70 2.94 3.99 8.43
N ILE A 71 2.09 4.82 7.83
CA ILE A 71 0.76 5.10 8.40
C ILE A 71 -0.06 3.82 8.53
N ARG A 72 -0.10 2.99 7.50
CA ARG A 72 -0.84 1.72 7.56
C ARG A 72 -0.27 0.78 8.61
N GLN A 73 1.05 0.73 8.74
CA GLN A 73 1.70 -0.08 9.76
C GLN A 73 1.31 0.39 11.16
N LEU A 74 1.36 1.70 11.39
CA LEU A 74 0.99 2.29 12.68
C LEU A 74 -0.49 2.08 13.00
N GLU A 75 -1.36 2.17 12.01
CA GLU A 75 -2.79 1.90 12.19
C GLU A 75 -3.03 0.45 12.59
N ALA A 76 -2.33 -0.49 11.94
CA ALA A 76 -2.44 -1.92 12.27
C ALA A 76 -1.95 -2.19 13.69
N GLU A 77 -0.79 -1.62 14.07
CA GLU A 77 -0.26 -1.73 15.43
C GLU A 77 -1.21 -1.14 16.46
N ASN A 78 -1.82 0.01 16.13
CA ASN A 78 -2.77 0.67 17.03
C ASN A 78 -4.01 -0.19 17.25
N ARG A 79 -4.55 -0.79 16.19
CA ARG A 79 -5.68 -1.72 16.31
C ARG A 79 -5.32 -2.93 17.18
N GLN A 80 -4.12 -3.48 17.01
CA GLN A 80 -3.64 -4.62 17.79
C GLN A 80 -3.50 -4.24 19.26
N LEU A 81 -2.91 -3.08 19.56
CA LEU A 81 -2.76 -2.59 20.92
C LEU A 81 -4.10 -2.37 21.61
N LYS A 82 -5.08 -1.82 20.90
CA LYS A 82 -6.44 -1.64 21.43
C LYS A 82 -7.10 -2.97 21.75
N SER A 83 -6.96 -3.94 20.85
CA SER A 83 -7.50 -5.28 21.05
C SER A 83 -6.85 -5.96 22.26
N ASP A 84 -5.53 -5.88 22.39
CA ASP A 84 -4.79 -6.45 23.51
C ASP A 84 -5.19 -5.79 24.83
N ASN A 85 -5.37 -4.46 24.81
CA ASN A 85 -5.79 -3.70 25.98
C ASN A 85 -7.19 -4.11 26.44
N GLU A 86 -8.12 -4.26 25.51
CA GLU A 86 -9.48 -4.74 25.84
C GLU A 86 -9.46 -6.15 26.42
N LEU A 87 -8.65 -7.04 25.84
CA LEU A 87 -8.50 -8.39 26.33
C LEU A 87 -7.95 -8.41 27.76
N LEU A 88 -6.92 -7.60 28.04
CA LEU A 88 -6.35 -7.48 29.38
C LEU A 88 -7.36 -6.95 30.39
N LYS A 89 -8.16 -5.96 30.00
CA LYS A 89 -9.23 -5.43 30.88
C LYS A 89 -10.26 -6.50 31.22
N LYS A 90 -10.69 -7.29 30.25
CA LYS A 90 -11.62 -8.38 30.43
C LYS A 90 -11.03 -9.47 31.34
N ALA A 91 -9.77 -9.82 31.13
CA ALA A 91 -9.08 -10.80 31.97
C ALA A 91 -8.95 -10.33 33.40
N SER A 92 -8.59 -9.06 33.61
CA SER A 92 -8.50 -8.47 34.95
C SER A 92 -9.84 -8.49 35.67
N ALA A 93 -10.93 -8.16 34.98
CA ALA A 93 -12.27 -8.22 35.55
C ALA A 93 -12.66 -9.65 35.93
N PHE A 94 -12.34 -10.62 35.10
CA PHE A 94 -12.59 -12.02 35.35
C PHE A 94 -11.82 -12.52 36.58
N PHE A 95 -10.54 -12.20 36.67
CA PHE A 95 -9.71 -12.60 37.81
C PHE A 95 -10.22 -11.94 39.12
N ALA A 96 -10.63 -10.69 39.08
CA ALA A 96 -11.20 -10.00 40.25
C ALA A 96 -12.45 -10.69 40.75
N ARG A 97 -13.30 -11.20 39.87
CA ARG A 97 -14.48 -11.97 40.23
C ARG A 97 -14.14 -13.32 40.82
N ALA A 98 -13.13 -13.99 40.26
CA ALA A 98 -12.70 -15.33 40.71
C ALA A 98 -12.06 -15.31 42.09
N MET A 99 -11.52 -14.17 42.50
CA MET A 99 -10.82 -14.02 43.77
C MET A 99 -11.74 -13.59 44.95
N ARG A 100 -13.00 -13.59 44.75
CA ARG A 100 -13.97 -13.30 45.85
C ARG A 100 -14.08 -14.49 46.79
#